data_0ce86a037bcd5e4a0a8b26820b20db4c
#
_entry.id   0ce86a037bcd5e4a0a8b26820b20db4c
#
_cell.length_a   1.000
_cell.length_b   1.000
_cell.length_c   1.000
_cell.angle_alpha   90.00
_cell.angle_beta   90.00
_cell.angle_gamma   90.00
#
_symmetry.space_group_name_H-M   'P 1'
#
loop_
_entity.id
_entity.type
_entity.pdbx_description
1 polymer ?
#
loop_
_entity_poly.entity_id
_entity_poly.type
_entity_poly.pdbx_seq_one_letter_code
_entity_poly.pdbx_strand_id
1 'polypeptide(L)'
;RRAGADFMLIDSGRLMGGVSGSTTGKITALHGAVFAGLIRRFGTARTRAYYEANTAAIRKYHSVCDAVGCGIEDRAAYVYSRDNAEKIKKEYAALHRIGAQAELSGCPGLPFGVAAAVKLDGQAQFDPLEFAAAVVSTLPADRIHEHTAARAFAGCDVLTDRGKIHARRVVIATHFPVINSHGFYYLKMYQHRSYVLALSGAPRV
;
A
#
# COMPACT_ATOMS: atom_id res chain seq x y z
N ARG A 1 18.97 3.59 7.18
CA ARG A 1 19.71 4.48 8.08
C ARG A 1 19.56 4.06 9.55
N ARG A 2 18.34 3.82 10.05
CA ARG A 2 18.12 3.39 11.46
C ARG A 2 18.88 2.12 11.85
N ALA A 3 19.13 1.23 10.89
CA ALA A 3 19.89 0.00 11.11
C ALA A 3 21.41 0.16 10.87
N GLY A 4 21.91 1.37 10.60
CA GLY A 4 23.32 1.62 10.28
C GLY A 4 23.80 0.96 8.98
N ALA A 5 22.88 0.50 8.12
CA ALA A 5 23.23 -0.17 6.88
C ALA A 5 23.79 0.84 5.86
N ASP A 6 24.89 0.45 5.21
CA ASP A 6 25.33 1.10 3.98
C ASP A 6 24.41 0.68 2.83
N PHE A 7 23.90 1.66 2.07
CA PHE A 7 22.90 1.40 1.03
C PHE A 7 23.08 2.34 -0.16
N MET A 8 22.55 1.93 -1.30
CA MET A 8 22.34 2.73 -2.48
C MET A 8 20.91 2.55 -2.95
N LEU A 9 20.22 3.63 -3.27
CA LEU A 9 18.88 3.63 -3.86
C LEU A 9 19.00 4.10 -5.30
N ILE A 10 18.50 3.29 -6.23
CA ILE A 10 18.43 3.64 -7.65
C ILE A 10 16.98 3.64 -8.12
N ASP A 11 16.65 4.56 -9.01
CA ASP A 11 15.36 4.61 -9.70
C ASP A 11 15.59 4.90 -11.19
N SER A 12 14.85 4.23 -12.05
CA SER A 12 14.94 4.43 -13.51
C SER A 12 14.45 5.80 -13.98
N GLY A 13 13.61 6.44 -13.19
CA GLY A 13 13.09 7.78 -13.40
C GLY A 13 13.43 8.70 -12.25
N ARG A 14 12.49 9.57 -11.90
CA ARG A 14 12.55 10.38 -10.68
C ARG A 14 11.86 9.63 -9.54
N LEU A 15 12.36 9.82 -8.33
CA LEU A 15 11.68 9.33 -7.13
C LEU A 15 10.24 9.82 -7.10
N MET A 16 9.32 8.93 -6.77
CA MET A 16 7.87 9.20 -6.74
C MET A 16 7.25 9.61 -8.08
N GLY A 17 8.00 9.60 -9.18
CA GLY A 17 7.50 9.97 -10.52
C GLY A 17 6.52 8.97 -11.15
N GLY A 18 6.32 7.81 -10.51
CA GLY A 18 5.41 6.77 -11.00
C GLY A 18 4.07 6.74 -10.25
N VAL A 19 3.53 5.54 -10.06
CA VAL A 19 2.24 5.28 -9.40
C VAL A 19 2.20 5.81 -7.97
N SER A 20 3.32 5.79 -7.26
CA SER A 20 3.40 6.27 -5.88
C SER A 20 3.03 7.75 -5.73
N GLY A 21 3.42 8.58 -6.70
CA GLY A 21 3.06 10.02 -6.74
C GLY A 21 1.63 10.29 -7.20
N SER A 22 0.90 9.25 -7.67
CA SER A 22 -0.47 9.37 -8.19
C SER A 22 -1.47 8.53 -7.40
N THR A 23 -1.10 8.04 -6.22
CA THR A 23 -1.99 7.26 -5.35
C THR A 23 -2.88 8.15 -4.48
N THR A 24 -4.00 7.61 -4.00
CA THR A 24 -4.98 8.34 -3.18
C THR A 24 -4.56 8.48 -1.70
N GLY A 25 -3.41 7.98 -1.29
CA GLY A 25 -2.89 8.16 0.07
C GLY A 25 -3.64 7.45 1.18
N LYS A 26 -4.49 6.49 0.85
CA LYS A 26 -5.23 5.72 1.84
C LYS A 26 -4.36 4.62 2.45
N ILE A 27 -4.29 4.59 3.78
CA ILE A 27 -3.59 3.57 4.58
C ILE A 27 -4.65 2.77 5.33
N THR A 28 -4.87 1.52 4.93
CA THR A 28 -5.96 0.71 5.50
C THR A 28 -5.62 -0.77 5.54
N ALA A 29 -6.16 -1.47 6.54
CA ALA A 29 -6.21 -2.93 6.59
C ALA A 29 -7.47 -3.47 5.88
N LEU A 30 -8.40 -2.61 5.45
CA LEU A 30 -9.65 -2.96 4.78
C LEU A 30 -9.52 -2.81 3.25
N HIS A 31 -9.07 -3.85 2.58
CA HIS A 31 -8.76 -3.86 1.13
C HIS A 31 -9.95 -4.32 0.27
N GLY A 32 -11.13 -3.75 0.48
CA GLY A 32 -12.36 -4.19 -0.15
C GLY A 32 -12.96 -5.43 0.53
N ALA A 33 -13.99 -6.02 -0.07
CA ALA A 33 -14.68 -7.20 0.48
C ALA A 33 -13.91 -8.48 0.13
N VAL A 34 -12.79 -8.74 0.80
CA VAL A 34 -11.86 -9.85 0.51
C VAL A 34 -11.74 -10.89 1.63
N PHE A 35 -12.06 -10.53 2.90
CA PHE A 35 -11.77 -11.37 4.05
C PHE A 35 -12.58 -12.66 4.07
N ALA A 36 -13.84 -12.63 3.65
CA ALA A 36 -14.64 -13.85 3.49
C ALA A 36 -14.00 -14.83 2.48
N GLY A 37 -13.45 -14.31 1.40
CA GLY A 37 -12.70 -15.08 0.40
C GLY A 37 -11.37 -15.61 0.94
N LEU A 38 -10.64 -14.80 1.68
CA LEU A 38 -9.37 -15.19 2.30
C LEU A 38 -9.56 -16.31 3.32
N ILE A 39 -10.58 -16.23 4.17
CA ILE A 39 -10.90 -17.30 5.14
C ILE A 39 -11.22 -18.61 4.41
N ARG A 40 -12.03 -18.55 3.36
CA ARG A 40 -12.39 -19.74 2.56
C ARG A 40 -11.16 -20.38 1.93
N ARG A 41 -10.20 -19.58 1.44
CA ARG A 41 -9.03 -20.08 0.69
C ARG A 41 -7.86 -20.46 1.59
N PHE A 42 -7.62 -19.73 2.67
CA PHE A 42 -6.40 -19.84 3.47
C PHE A 42 -6.66 -20.16 4.94
N GLY A 43 -7.93 -20.20 5.37
CA GLY A 43 -8.33 -20.42 6.75
C GLY A 43 -8.24 -19.18 7.63
N THR A 44 -8.88 -19.25 8.79
CA THR A 44 -9.02 -18.12 9.72
C THR A 44 -7.68 -17.65 10.29
N ALA A 45 -6.76 -18.57 10.64
CA ALA A 45 -5.48 -18.20 11.25
C ALA A 45 -4.59 -17.36 10.32
N ARG A 46 -4.44 -17.78 9.05
CA ARG A 46 -3.65 -17.01 8.06
C ARG A 46 -4.29 -15.69 7.70
N THR A 47 -5.62 -15.65 7.63
CA THR A 47 -6.38 -14.42 7.37
C THR A 47 -6.25 -13.43 8.53
N ARG A 48 -6.26 -13.91 9.77
CA ARG A 48 -5.98 -13.09 10.96
C ARG A 48 -4.57 -12.52 10.91
N ALA A 49 -3.55 -13.34 10.65
CA ALA A 49 -2.18 -12.88 10.55
C ALA A 49 -2.00 -11.80 9.46
N TYR A 50 -2.69 -11.95 8.33
CA TYR A 50 -2.73 -10.92 7.27
C TYR A 50 -3.33 -9.60 7.79
N TYR A 51 -4.47 -9.65 8.48
CA TYR A 51 -5.11 -8.47 9.07
C TYR A 51 -4.21 -7.79 10.12
N GLU A 52 -3.64 -8.55 11.03
CA GLU A 52 -2.75 -8.07 12.09
C GLU A 52 -1.49 -7.42 11.51
N ALA A 53 -0.90 -8.00 10.47
CA ALA A 53 0.26 -7.44 9.77
C ALA A 53 -0.06 -6.08 9.14
N ASN A 54 -1.22 -5.95 8.49
CA ASN A 54 -1.66 -4.67 7.91
C ASN A 54 -1.97 -3.63 9.00
N THR A 55 -2.61 -4.02 10.10
CA THR A 55 -2.85 -3.14 11.25
C THR A 55 -1.54 -2.68 11.89
N ALA A 56 -0.55 -3.58 12.02
CA ALA A 56 0.78 -3.21 12.49
C ALA A 56 1.48 -2.24 11.52
N ALA A 57 1.28 -2.39 10.22
CA ALA A 57 1.82 -1.48 9.21
C ALA A 57 1.22 -0.07 9.36
N ILE A 58 -0.08 0.09 9.65
CA ILE A 58 -0.71 1.39 9.89
C ILE A 58 0.01 2.10 11.05
N ARG A 59 0.17 1.42 12.20
CA ARG A 59 0.92 1.96 13.34
C ARG A 59 2.36 2.35 12.98
N LYS A 60 2.98 1.58 12.08
CA LYS A 60 4.33 1.89 11.60
C LYS A 60 4.36 3.15 10.75
N TYR A 61 3.35 3.41 9.93
CA TYR A 61 3.24 4.66 9.18
C TYR A 61 3.14 5.86 10.14
N HIS A 62 2.28 5.82 11.16
CA HIS A 62 2.21 6.87 12.19
C HIS A 62 3.59 7.11 12.81
N SER A 63 4.25 6.06 13.31
CA SER A 63 5.60 6.18 13.90
C SER A 63 6.65 6.74 12.94
N VAL A 64 6.53 6.52 11.64
CA VAL A 64 7.45 7.11 10.66
C VAL A 64 7.11 8.56 10.42
N CYS A 65 5.83 8.91 10.22
CA CYS A 65 5.37 10.28 10.04
C CYS A 65 5.78 11.17 11.21
N ASP A 66 5.56 10.71 12.44
CA ASP A 66 6.00 11.41 13.66
C ASP A 66 7.53 11.66 13.66
N ALA A 67 8.29 10.66 13.23
CA ALA A 67 9.76 10.74 13.24
C ALA A 67 10.34 11.62 12.13
N VAL A 68 9.62 11.84 11.04
CA VAL A 68 10.08 12.67 9.89
C VAL A 68 9.32 13.99 9.78
N GLY A 69 8.27 14.19 10.59
CA GLY A 69 7.48 15.43 10.63
C GLY A 69 6.54 15.61 9.44
N CYS A 70 5.90 14.51 8.95
CA CYS A 70 4.88 14.61 7.89
C CYS A 70 3.48 14.34 8.43
N GLY A 71 2.46 14.87 7.73
CA GLY A 71 1.06 14.73 8.11
C GLY A 71 0.54 13.31 7.90
N ILE A 72 -0.24 12.81 8.87
CA ILE A 72 -1.05 11.61 8.78
C ILE A 72 -2.33 11.83 9.58
N GLU A 73 -3.47 11.45 9.04
CA GLU A 73 -4.77 11.68 9.65
C GLU A 73 -5.48 10.35 9.90
N ASP A 74 -5.99 10.17 11.12
CA ASP A 74 -6.87 9.04 11.42
C ASP A 74 -8.20 9.18 10.70
N ARG A 75 -8.63 8.11 10.03
CA ARG A 75 -9.89 8.01 9.29
C ARG A 75 -10.48 6.63 9.46
N ALA A 76 -11.81 6.54 9.43
CA ALA A 76 -12.47 5.27 9.23
C ALA A 76 -12.41 4.86 7.75
N ALA A 77 -12.25 3.55 7.51
CA ALA A 77 -12.39 3.00 6.16
C ALA A 77 -13.74 2.30 6.03
N TYR A 78 -14.35 2.40 4.85
CA TYR A 78 -15.61 1.78 4.54
C TYR A 78 -15.50 0.86 3.32
N VAL A 79 -16.16 -0.28 3.38
CA VAL A 79 -16.45 -1.13 2.23
C VAL A 79 -17.96 -1.30 2.13
N TYR A 80 -18.53 -0.92 1.01
CA TYR A 80 -19.97 -0.95 0.80
C TYR A 80 -20.38 -1.65 -0.49
N SER A 81 -21.65 -2.00 -0.58
CA SER A 81 -22.30 -2.36 -1.84
C SER A 81 -23.62 -1.60 -1.98
N ARG A 82 -23.95 -1.20 -3.21
CA ARG A 82 -25.19 -0.51 -3.52
C ARG A 82 -26.37 -1.46 -3.65
N ASP A 83 -26.12 -2.70 -3.99
CA ASP A 83 -27.11 -3.70 -4.43
C ASP A 83 -27.00 -5.06 -3.73
N ASN A 84 -25.89 -5.36 -3.06
CA ASN A 84 -25.63 -6.67 -2.48
C ASN A 84 -25.27 -6.60 -1.00
N ALA A 85 -26.29 -6.47 -0.15
CA ALA A 85 -26.11 -6.45 1.31
C ALA A 85 -25.51 -7.76 1.85
N GLU A 86 -25.86 -8.92 1.26
CA GLU A 86 -25.37 -10.21 1.73
C GLU A 86 -23.87 -10.39 1.56
N LYS A 87 -23.28 -9.82 0.50
CA LYS A 87 -21.83 -9.78 0.32
C LYS A 87 -21.17 -9.05 1.48
N ILE A 88 -21.71 -7.91 1.89
CA ILE A 88 -21.19 -7.07 2.96
C ILE A 88 -21.38 -7.73 4.33
N LYS A 89 -22.53 -8.37 4.58
CA LYS A 89 -22.76 -9.13 5.81
C LYS A 89 -21.79 -10.30 5.98
N LYS A 90 -21.48 -11.01 4.87
CA LYS A 90 -20.46 -12.07 4.88
C LYS A 90 -19.06 -11.53 5.19
N GLU A 91 -18.73 -10.37 4.67
CA GLU A 91 -17.47 -9.71 4.94
C GLU A 91 -17.38 -9.25 6.41
N TYR A 92 -18.43 -8.65 6.94
CA TYR A 92 -18.55 -8.30 8.34
C TYR A 92 -18.34 -9.51 9.27
N ALA A 93 -19.04 -10.61 9.02
CA ALA A 93 -18.88 -11.85 9.78
C ALA A 93 -17.44 -12.41 9.68
N ALA A 94 -16.80 -12.29 8.53
CA ALA A 94 -15.42 -12.71 8.33
C ALA A 94 -14.44 -11.86 9.14
N LEU A 95 -14.62 -10.53 9.16
CA LEU A 95 -13.82 -9.61 9.96
C LEU A 95 -13.95 -9.91 11.45
N HIS A 96 -15.15 -10.09 11.96
CA HIS A 96 -15.37 -10.49 13.35
C HIS A 96 -14.70 -11.82 13.70
N ARG A 97 -14.79 -12.80 12.81
CA ARG A 97 -14.17 -14.13 13.00
C ARG A 97 -12.64 -14.06 13.14
N ILE A 98 -11.99 -13.09 12.54
CA ILE A 98 -10.54 -12.86 12.68
C ILE A 98 -10.19 -11.90 13.82
N GLY A 99 -11.19 -11.36 14.55
CA GLY A 99 -11.00 -10.48 15.69
C GLY A 99 -10.91 -8.99 15.35
N ALA A 100 -11.28 -8.59 14.12
CA ALA A 100 -11.35 -7.18 13.75
C ALA A 100 -12.60 -6.54 14.38
N GLN A 101 -12.45 -5.31 14.89
CA GLN A 101 -13.52 -4.51 15.47
C GLN A 101 -14.26 -3.72 14.38
N ALA A 102 -14.89 -4.45 13.46
CA ALA A 102 -15.65 -3.86 12.37
C ALA A 102 -17.12 -3.63 12.77
N GLU A 103 -17.77 -2.66 12.15
CA GLU A 103 -19.17 -2.32 12.39
C GLU A 103 -19.98 -2.34 11.08
N LEU A 104 -21.25 -2.75 11.15
CA LEU A 104 -22.19 -2.52 10.05
C LEU A 104 -22.61 -1.06 10.07
N SER A 105 -22.62 -0.40 8.91
CA SER A 105 -22.88 1.03 8.77
C SER A 105 -23.76 1.32 7.55
N GLY A 106 -24.46 2.45 7.59
CA GLY A 106 -25.14 3.01 6.42
C GLY A 106 -24.24 3.82 5.49
N CYS A 107 -22.92 3.89 5.75
CA CYS A 107 -21.95 4.70 5.00
C CYS A 107 -22.38 6.18 4.88
N PRO A 108 -22.46 6.93 6.00
CA PRO A 108 -22.89 8.31 5.99
C PRO A 108 -21.95 9.18 5.15
N GLY A 109 -22.49 10.23 4.54
CA GLY A 109 -21.74 11.16 3.72
C GLY A 109 -21.74 10.84 2.22
N LEU A 110 -22.21 9.67 1.77
CA LEU A 110 -22.37 9.39 0.35
C LEU A 110 -23.63 10.07 -0.20
N PRO A 111 -23.60 10.64 -1.42
CA PRO A 111 -24.76 11.29 -2.04
C PRO A 111 -25.78 10.29 -2.59
N PHE A 112 -25.66 9.02 -2.26
CA PHE A 112 -26.55 7.93 -2.69
C PHE A 112 -26.67 6.88 -1.60
N GLY A 113 -27.77 6.12 -1.63
CA GLY A 113 -28.00 5.00 -0.70
C GLY A 113 -27.11 3.80 -1.01
N VAL A 114 -26.79 3.04 0.04
CA VAL A 114 -26.08 1.76 -0.06
C VAL A 114 -26.94 0.67 0.59
N ALA A 115 -26.87 -0.55 0.05
CA ALA A 115 -27.58 -1.70 0.62
C ALA A 115 -26.98 -2.14 1.96
N ALA A 116 -25.67 -2.04 2.12
CA ALA A 116 -24.94 -2.24 3.36
C ALA A 116 -23.51 -1.72 3.24
N ALA A 117 -22.86 -1.40 4.37
CA ALA A 117 -21.45 -1.11 4.49
C ALA A 117 -20.86 -1.74 5.74
N VAL A 118 -19.55 -2.01 5.68
CA VAL A 118 -18.70 -2.30 6.85
C VAL A 118 -17.80 -1.11 7.07
N LYS A 119 -17.75 -0.63 8.29
CA LYS A 119 -16.84 0.40 8.79
C LYS A 119 -15.73 -0.26 9.61
N LEU A 120 -14.52 0.24 9.46
CA LEU A 120 -13.38 -0.12 10.31
C LEU A 120 -12.65 1.16 10.72
N ASP A 121 -12.62 1.41 12.01
CA ASP A 121 -11.87 2.53 12.60
C ASP A 121 -10.38 2.22 12.72
N GLY A 122 -9.57 3.23 13.09
CA GLY A 122 -8.12 3.08 13.23
C GLY A 122 -7.39 2.90 11.90
N GLN A 123 -7.96 3.43 10.83
CA GLN A 123 -7.32 3.54 9.53
C GLN A 123 -6.78 4.95 9.36
N ALA A 124 -6.08 5.25 8.28
CA ALA A 124 -5.47 6.56 8.09
C ALA A 124 -5.45 7.01 6.62
N GLN A 125 -5.18 8.29 6.45
CA GLN A 125 -4.83 8.89 5.17
C GLN A 125 -3.65 9.85 5.33
N PHE A 126 -2.89 10.05 4.27
CA PHE A 126 -1.72 10.93 4.24
C PHE A 126 -1.48 11.46 2.83
N ASP A 127 -0.61 12.46 2.67
CA ASP A 127 -0.06 12.83 1.37
C ASP A 127 1.16 11.95 1.06
N PRO A 128 1.11 11.07 0.04
CA PRO A 128 2.22 10.20 -0.31
C PRO A 128 3.47 10.93 -0.78
N LEU A 129 3.31 12.10 -1.41
CA LEU A 129 4.43 12.90 -1.88
C LEU A 129 5.12 13.62 -0.71
N GLU A 130 4.33 14.19 0.21
CA GLU A 130 4.86 14.78 1.44
C GLU A 130 5.61 13.73 2.27
N PHE A 131 5.00 12.56 2.48
CA PHE A 131 5.62 11.45 3.20
C PHE A 131 6.95 11.02 2.55
N ALA A 132 6.97 10.84 1.23
CA ALA A 132 8.17 10.41 0.54
C ALA A 132 9.27 11.48 0.58
N ALA A 133 8.93 12.75 0.37
CA ALA A 133 9.86 13.87 0.48
C ALA A 133 10.46 13.94 1.89
N ALA A 134 9.63 13.83 2.94
CA ALA A 134 10.06 13.83 4.33
C ALA A 134 10.98 12.65 4.66
N VAL A 135 10.68 11.44 4.17
CA VAL A 135 11.55 10.27 4.34
C VAL A 135 12.87 10.44 3.58
N VAL A 136 12.81 10.85 2.31
CA VAL A 136 13.99 11.02 1.45
C VAL A 136 14.93 12.08 2.01
N SER A 137 14.40 13.18 2.54
CA SER A 137 15.23 14.25 3.15
C SER A 137 16.09 13.76 4.33
N THR A 138 15.74 12.64 4.95
CA THR A 138 16.56 12.02 6.01
C THR A 138 17.72 11.19 5.47
N LEU A 139 17.78 10.93 4.18
CA LEU A 139 18.79 10.08 3.56
C LEU A 139 19.95 10.92 2.99
N PRO A 140 21.18 10.40 2.98
CA PRO A 140 22.29 11.06 2.29
C PRO A 140 22.04 11.16 0.79
N ALA A 141 22.15 12.35 0.22
CA ALA A 141 21.85 12.61 -1.19
C ALA A 141 22.79 11.83 -2.15
N ASP A 142 24.02 11.59 -1.75
CA ASP A 142 25.02 10.82 -2.49
C ASP A 142 24.72 9.32 -2.59
N ARG A 143 23.67 8.85 -1.87
CA ARG A 143 23.19 7.47 -1.89
C ARG A 143 21.96 7.26 -2.76
N ILE A 144 21.45 8.32 -3.37
CA ILE A 144 20.24 8.32 -4.18
C ILE A 144 20.58 8.65 -5.63
N HIS A 145 20.27 7.73 -6.53
CA HIS A 145 20.59 7.86 -7.95
C HIS A 145 19.33 7.71 -8.80
N GLU A 146 18.74 8.83 -9.15
CA GLU A 146 17.67 8.92 -10.12
C GLU A 146 18.17 8.67 -11.53
N HIS A 147 17.28 8.40 -12.47
CA HIS A 147 17.60 8.13 -13.88
C HIS A 147 18.69 7.05 -14.04
N THR A 148 18.65 6.03 -13.18
CA THR A 148 19.58 4.91 -13.16
C THR A 148 18.79 3.60 -13.22
N ALA A 149 18.69 3.03 -14.41
CA ALA A 149 17.87 1.85 -14.65
C ALA A 149 18.66 0.55 -14.42
N ALA A 150 18.16 -0.32 -13.54
CA ALA A 150 18.66 -1.69 -13.44
C ALA A 150 18.27 -2.48 -14.70
N ARG A 151 19.26 -3.05 -15.39
CA ARG A 151 19.08 -3.79 -16.64
C ARG A 151 19.20 -5.30 -16.47
N ALA A 152 20.07 -5.75 -15.58
CA ALA A 152 20.26 -7.15 -15.30
C ALA A 152 20.73 -7.38 -13.86
N PHE A 153 20.55 -8.62 -13.40
CA PHE A 153 20.93 -9.07 -12.06
C PHE A 153 21.73 -10.36 -12.19
N ALA A 154 22.87 -10.43 -11.53
CA ALA A 154 23.70 -11.64 -11.43
C ALA A 154 24.08 -11.87 -9.96
N GLY A 155 23.29 -12.69 -9.26
CA GLY A 155 23.39 -12.76 -7.81
C GLY A 155 23.07 -11.43 -7.14
N CYS A 156 24.07 -10.86 -6.46
CA CYS A 156 23.96 -9.54 -5.85
C CYS A 156 24.62 -8.41 -6.68
N ASP A 157 25.04 -8.71 -7.91
CA ASP A 157 25.48 -7.70 -8.85
C ASP A 157 24.30 -7.13 -9.63
N VAL A 158 24.18 -5.83 -9.68
CA VAL A 158 23.17 -5.11 -10.47
C VAL A 158 23.85 -4.35 -11.59
N LEU A 159 23.56 -4.75 -12.83
CA LEU A 159 24.02 -4.04 -14.02
C LEU A 159 23.02 -2.92 -14.33
N THR A 160 23.50 -1.70 -14.41
CA THR A 160 22.69 -0.52 -14.75
C THR A 160 23.15 0.07 -16.07
N ASP A 161 22.39 1.05 -16.61
CA ASP A 161 22.79 1.85 -17.76
C ASP A 161 23.94 2.82 -17.46
N ARG A 162 24.34 2.95 -16.19
CA ARG A 162 25.44 3.82 -15.75
C ARG A 162 26.65 3.06 -15.19
N GLY A 163 26.57 1.73 -15.09
CA GLY A 163 27.65 0.91 -14.56
C GLY A 163 27.15 -0.28 -13.75
N LYS A 164 28.06 -0.95 -13.07
CA LYS A 164 27.81 -2.13 -12.27
C LYS A 164 27.85 -1.76 -10.78
N ILE A 165 26.85 -2.20 -10.05
CA ILE A 165 26.76 -2.06 -8.58
C ILE A 165 26.95 -3.45 -7.98
N HIS A 166 27.88 -3.57 -7.03
CA HIS A 166 28.04 -4.77 -6.22
C HIS A 166 27.47 -4.54 -4.83
N ALA A 167 26.57 -5.42 -4.37
CA ALA A 167 25.91 -5.32 -3.08
C ALA A 167 25.90 -6.64 -2.34
N ARG A 168 25.82 -6.62 -1.01
CA ARG A 168 25.62 -7.85 -0.22
C ARG A 168 24.18 -8.36 -0.28
N ARG A 169 23.23 -7.47 -0.52
CA ARG A 169 21.80 -7.75 -0.65
C ARG A 169 21.18 -6.77 -1.62
N VAL A 170 20.26 -7.25 -2.45
CA VAL A 170 19.49 -6.43 -3.38
C VAL A 170 18.02 -6.53 -2.99
N VAL A 171 17.36 -5.37 -2.82
CA VAL A 171 15.92 -5.28 -2.60
C VAL A 171 15.28 -4.75 -3.89
N ILE A 172 14.45 -5.57 -4.51
CA ILE A 172 13.73 -5.22 -5.74
C ILE A 172 12.36 -4.70 -5.34
N ALA A 173 12.17 -3.38 -5.46
CA ALA A 173 10.95 -2.67 -5.08
C ALA A 173 10.33 -1.96 -6.30
N THR A 174 10.34 -2.60 -7.46
CA THR A 174 9.97 -2.05 -8.77
C THR A 174 8.47 -2.04 -9.07
N HIS A 175 7.61 -2.27 -8.07
CA HIS A 175 6.16 -2.39 -8.19
C HIS A 175 5.73 -3.62 -9.01
N PHE A 176 6.19 -3.74 -10.25
CA PHE A 176 5.98 -4.93 -11.09
C PHE A 176 7.28 -5.74 -11.20
N PRO A 177 7.22 -7.08 -11.20
CA PRO A 177 8.41 -7.91 -11.27
C PRO A 177 9.25 -7.65 -12.53
N VAL A 178 10.52 -7.36 -12.35
CA VAL A 178 11.50 -7.20 -13.45
C VAL A 178 12.34 -8.46 -13.66
N ILE A 179 12.40 -9.34 -12.66
CA ILE A 179 13.04 -10.66 -12.76
C ILE A 179 11.94 -11.70 -12.97
N ASN A 180 11.94 -12.33 -14.14
CA ASN A 180 10.95 -13.32 -14.52
C ASN A 180 11.53 -14.73 -14.71
N SER A 181 12.84 -14.89 -14.59
CA SER A 181 13.55 -16.15 -14.83
C SER A 181 13.19 -17.30 -13.88
N HIS A 182 12.69 -16.97 -12.67
CA HIS A 182 12.24 -17.93 -11.69
C HIS A 182 10.86 -17.52 -11.16
N GLY A 183 9.88 -18.42 -11.24
CA GLY A 183 8.55 -18.23 -10.65
C GLY A 183 7.46 -17.68 -11.58
N PHE A 184 7.78 -17.30 -12.81
CA PHE A 184 6.81 -16.85 -13.81
C PHE A 184 5.83 -15.81 -13.28
N TYR A 185 6.34 -14.76 -12.63
CA TYR A 185 5.51 -13.74 -11.96
C TYR A 185 4.59 -13.02 -12.94
N TYR A 186 5.02 -12.80 -14.19
CA TYR A 186 4.21 -12.18 -15.24
C TYR A 186 2.94 -12.99 -15.58
N LEU A 187 2.91 -14.30 -15.31
CA LEU A 187 1.70 -15.13 -15.47
C LEU A 187 0.78 -15.08 -14.23
N LYS A 188 1.29 -14.61 -13.09
CA LYS A 188 0.57 -14.61 -11.82
C LYS A 188 0.08 -13.23 -11.41
N MET A 189 0.58 -12.19 -12.06
CA MET A 189 0.31 -10.80 -11.74
C MET A 189 -0.07 -10.05 -13.01
N TYR A 190 -1.07 -9.20 -12.90
CA TYR A 190 -1.44 -8.26 -13.95
C TYR A 190 -1.74 -6.91 -13.32
N GLN A 191 -1.52 -5.85 -14.08
CA GLN A 191 -1.75 -4.48 -13.62
C GLN A 191 -3.17 -4.05 -13.97
N HIS A 192 -3.94 -3.70 -12.95
CA HIS A 192 -5.16 -2.93 -13.12
C HIS A 192 -4.84 -1.45 -13.14
N ARG A 193 -5.32 -0.75 -14.15
CA ARG A 193 -5.25 0.70 -14.18
C ARG A 193 -6.46 1.28 -13.46
N SER A 194 -6.21 2.12 -12.46
CA SER A 194 -7.21 2.96 -11.83
C SER A 194 -7.10 4.38 -12.37
N TYR A 195 -8.24 5.02 -12.57
CA TYR A 195 -8.30 6.40 -13.02
C TYR A 195 -8.81 7.25 -11.87
N VAL A 196 -8.12 8.34 -11.58
CA VAL A 196 -8.48 9.30 -10.55
C VAL A 196 -8.83 10.63 -11.22
N LEU A 197 -9.99 11.17 -10.87
CA LEU A 197 -10.44 12.48 -11.31
C LEU A 197 -10.53 13.41 -10.09
N ALA A 198 -9.78 14.49 -10.10
CA ALA A 198 -9.89 15.53 -9.09
C ALA A 198 -10.91 16.58 -9.56
N LEU A 199 -11.90 16.85 -8.72
CA LEU A 199 -12.94 17.86 -8.98
C LEU A 199 -12.81 18.99 -7.97
N SER A 200 -12.82 20.24 -8.46
CA SER A 200 -12.95 21.43 -7.63
C SER A 200 -14.42 21.85 -7.54
N GLY A 201 -14.84 22.42 -6.40
CA GLY A 201 -16.19 22.91 -6.21
C GLY A 201 -17.25 21.86 -5.89
N ALA A 202 -16.87 20.58 -5.78
CA ALA A 202 -17.77 19.55 -5.29
C ALA A 202 -17.98 19.66 -3.76
N PRO A 203 -19.18 19.36 -3.23
CA PRO A 203 -19.38 19.30 -1.80
C PRO A 203 -18.45 18.25 -1.19
N ARG A 204 -17.89 18.56 -0.02
CA ARG A 204 -17.08 17.58 0.74
C ARG A 204 -18.00 16.46 1.22
N VAL A 205 -17.64 15.24 0.92
CA VAL A 205 -18.33 14.03 1.35
C VAL A 205 -17.67 13.49 2.63
#